data_ccf7a1fd469e47a3495c8304fcc9a313
#
_entry.id   ccf7a1fd469e47a3495c8304fcc9a313
#
_cell.length_a   1.000
_cell.length_b   1.000
_cell.length_c   1.000
_cell.angle_alpha   90.00
_cell.angle_beta   90.00
_cell.angle_gamma   90.00
#
_symmetry.space_group_name_H-M   'P 1'
#
loop_
_entity.id
_entity.type
_entity.pdbx_description
1 polymer ?
#
loop_
_entity_poly.entity_id
_entity_poly.type
_entity_poly.pdbx_seq_one_letter_code
_entity_poly.pdbx_strand_id
1 'polypeptide(L)'
;SGRMGVEGFCVENMTTTSGTKVVYTGVPGAYAEAAMDAYFGSEIDGFNVETFGDAMEAVHSGKAEYGVLPIENSSTGSVNDVYDLLSAYDNHIVGETMIKIEHALLGLPGSRLEDIHTVYSHPQGLMQCSRFLDGHREWQQVSLQNTAASAKRVLDDGDMAQAAIASKQAARNFGLTVLKERLNDLDNNFTRFVIISHKKIFQENADKISVCFEVPHESGTLYNILGHFIFNGLSMTRIESRPIQGKPWQYRFFVDFNGNLREQAVRNALHGIQSETEGFRILGNYKGVEPLY
;
A
#
# COMPACT_ATOMS: atom_id res chain seq x y z
N SER A 1 -30.07 18.20 2.70
CA SER A 1 -29.01 17.20 2.61
C SER A 1 -28.11 17.29 3.83
N GLY A 2 -28.40 16.46 4.84
CA GLY A 2 -27.69 16.48 6.11
C GLY A 2 -26.29 15.95 5.99
N ARG A 3 -25.31 16.82 5.95
CA ARG A 3 -23.91 16.49 6.18
C ARG A 3 -23.75 16.29 7.68
N MET A 4 -23.89 15.05 8.16
CA MET A 4 -23.48 14.73 9.51
C MET A 4 -22.00 14.43 9.51
N GLY A 5 -21.18 15.44 9.83
CA GLY A 5 -19.76 15.31 9.98
C GLY A 5 -19.43 14.74 11.36
N VAL A 6 -18.64 13.66 11.42
CA VAL A 6 -17.94 13.22 12.61
C VAL A 6 -16.53 13.78 12.49
N GLU A 7 -16.15 14.69 13.38
CA GLU A 7 -14.83 15.34 13.36
C GLU A 7 -14.43 15.96 12.01
N GLY A 8 -15.41 16.49 11.28
CA GLY A 8 -15.19 17.13 9.98
C GLY A 8 -15.21 16.19 8.78
N PHE A 9 -15.44 14.89 8.97
CA PHE A 9 -15.63 13.97 7.86
C PHE A 9 -16.98 14.13 7.19
N CYS A 10 -17.00 14.14 5.86
CA CYS A 10 -18.21 14.25 5.05
C CYS A 10 -18.41 13.02 4.18
N VAL A 11 -19.67 12.62 3.98
CA VAL A 11 -20.02 11.61 2.99
C VAL A 11 -19.85 12.21 1.60
N GLU A 12 -18.93 11.70 0.82
CA GLU A 12 -18.65 12.16 -0.53
C GLU A 12 -18.07 11.00 -1.35
N ASN A 13 -18.57 10.81 -2.55
CA ASN A 13 -17.99 9.85 -3.47
C ASN A 13 -16.71 10.42 -4.10
N MET A 14 -15.71 9.58 -4.23
CA MET A 14 -14.50 9.94 -4.96
C MET A 14 -14.84 10.05 -6.45
N THR A 15 -14.53 11.20 -7.04
CA THR A 15 -14.66 11.40 -8.48
C THR A 15 -13.28 11.65 -9.07
N THR A 16 -12.98 10.94 -10.16
CA THR A 16 -11.73 11.10 -10.90
C THR A 16 -12.00 11.47 -12.33
N THR A 17 -11.10 12.27 -12.90
CA THR A 17 -11.08 12.67 -14.30
C THR A 17 -9.71 12.40 -14.88
N SER A 18 -9.54 12.58 -16.18
CA SER A 18 -8.24 12.43 -16.84
C SER A 18 -7.16 13.40 -16.34
N GLY A 19 -7.57 14.49 -15.67
CA GLY A 19 -6.64 15.45 -15.06
C GLY A 19 -6.39 15.22 -13.57
N THR A 20 -7.01 14.23 -12.95
CA THR A 20 -6.80 13.90 -11.54
C THR A 20 -5.39 13.40 -11.32
N LYS A 21 -4.62 14.12 -10.51
CA LYS A 21 -3.23 13.77 -10.20
C LYS A 21 -3.15 12.79 -9.04
N VAL A 22 -2.49 11.66 -9.28
CA VAL A 22 -2.27 10.61 -8.29
C VAL A 22 -0.78 10.31 -8.20
N VAL A 23 -0.25 10.35 -6.99
CA VAL A 23 1.18 10.07 -6.72
C VAL A 23 1.36 8.65 -6.20
N TYR A 24 2.40 7.98 -6.66
CA TYR A 24 2.86 6.69 -6.14
C TYR A 24 4.37 6.73 -5.90
N THR A 25 4.89 5.81 -5.11
CA THR A 25 6.31 5.74 -4.79
C THR A 25 7.04 4.69 -5.62
N GLY A 26 8.30 4.96 -5.91
CA GLY A 26 9.17 4.10 -6.68
C GLY A 26 9.34 4.59 -8.10
N VAL A 27 9.59 3.66 -9.01
CA VAL A 27 9.80 3.93 -10.42
C VAL A 27 8.64 3.40 -11.26
N PRO A 28 8.42 3.91 -12.49
CA PRO A 28 7.45 3.32 -13.40
C PRO A 28 7.70 1.81 -13.60
N GLY A 29 6.66 1.00 -13.53
CA GLY A 29 6.75 -0.46 -13.54
C GLY A 29 6.78 -1.12 -12.16
N ALA A 30 6.84 -0.34 -11.09
CA ALA A 30 6.74 -0.86 -9.72
C ALA A 30 5.31 -1.32 -9.40
N TYR A 31 5.18 -2.15 -8.35
CA TYR A 31 3.86 -2.62 -7.90
C TYR A 31 2.94 -1.50 -7.40
N ALA A 32 3.50 -0.40 -6.91
CA ALA A 32 2.72 0.78 -6.52
C ALA A 32 1.98 1.40 -7.72
N GLU A 33 2.59 1.45 -8.89
CA GLU A 33 1.90 1.88 -10.13
C GLU A 33 0.77 0.91 -10.49
N ALA A 34 1.01 -0.40 -10.38
CA ALA A 34 -0.03 -1.40 -10.63
C ALA A 34 -1.21 -1.25 -9.65
N ALA A 35 -0.94 -0.94 -8.39
CA ALA A 35 -1.96 -0.64 -7.39
C ALA A 35 -2.76 0.61 -7.74
N MET A 36 -2.10 1.66 -8.19
CA MET A 36 -2.75 2.88 -8.66
C MET A 36 -3.67 2.61 -9.84
N ASP A 37 -3.20 1.91 -10.84
CA ASP A 37 -3.99 1.57 -12.03
C ASP A 37 -5.17 0.65 -11.70
N ALA A 38 -4.98 -0.31 -10.78
CA ALA A 38 -6.04 -1.22 -10.34
C ALA A 38 -7.16 -0.47 -9.60
N TYR A 39 -6.83 0.54 -8.83
CA TYR A 39 -7.81 1.30 -8.05
C TYR A 39 -8.51 2.39 -8.86
N PHE A 40 -7.75 3.19 -9.61
CA PHE A 40 -8.25 4.36 -10.32
C PHE A 40 -8.57 4.12 -11.80
N GLY A 41 -8.07 3.05 -12.39
CA GLY A 41 -8.04 2.88 -13.83
C GLY A 41 -6.92 3.70 -14.50
N SER A 42 -6.87 3.67 -15.82
CA SER A 42 -5.80 4.31 -16.58
C SER A 42 -6.06 5.78 -16.95
N GLU A 43 -7.25 6.30 -16.64
CA GLU A 43 -7.69 7.65 -17.04
C GLU A 43 -7.36 8.72 -15.97
N ILE A 44 -6.23 8.59 -15.31
CA ILE A 44 -5.75 9.57 -14.34
C ILE A 44 -4.35 10.04 -14.72
N ASP A 45 -3.92 11.17 -14.16
CA ASP A 45 -2.56 11.67 -14.34
C ASP A 45 -1.68 11.18 -13.19
N GLY A 46 -1.12 9.97 -13.36
CA GLY A 46 -0.23 9.35 -12.39
C GLY A 46 1.21 9.84 -12.52
N PHE A 47 1.88 10.08 -11.40
CA PHE A 47 3.30 10.39 -11.36
C PHE A 47 3.98 9.75 -10.16
N ASN A 48 5.27 9.52 -10.27
CA ASN A 48 6.05 8.87 -9.23
C ASN A 48 6.93 9.85 -8.47
N VAL A 49 7.20 9.48 -7.22
CA VAL A 49 8.19 10.13 -6.34
C VAL A 49 9.09 9.05 -5.72
N GLU A 50 10.22 9.46 -5.17
CA GLU A 50 11.22 8.53 -4.67
C GLU A 50 10.86 7.94 -3.30
N THR A 51 10.35 8.77 -2.37
CA THR A 51 10.11 8.36 -0.98
C THR A 51 8.65 8.42 -0.58
N PHE A 52 8.29 7.68 0.46
CA PHE A 52 6.95 7.76 1.06
C PHE A 52 6.66 9.17 1.60
N GLY A 53 7.65 9.83 2.18
CA GLY A 53 7.52 11.21 2.64
C GLY A 53 7.22 12.19 1.50
N ASP A 54 7.84 12.00 0.35
CA ASP A 54 7.57 12.82 -0.84
C ASP A 54 6.13 12.63 -1.32
N ALA A 55 5.61 11.42 -1.26
CA ALA A 55 4.22 11.14 -1.63
C ALA A 55 3.24 11.79 -0.65
N MET A 56 3.49 11.68 0.65
CA MET A 56 2.70 12.36 1.68
C MET A 56 2.68 13.88 1.49
N GLU A 57 3.84 14.46 1.21
CA GLU A 57 3.96 15.90 0.98
C GLU A 57 3.25 16.34 -0.30
N ALA A 58 3.31 15.56 -1.36
CA ALA A 58 2.60 15.85 -2.61
C ALA A 58 1.09 15.93 -2.41
N VAL A 59 0.52 15.01 -1.60
CA VAL A 59 -0.90 15.04 -1.25
C VAL A 59 -1.23 16.21 -0.32
N HIS A 60 -0.40 16.42 0.69
CA HIS A 60 -0.61 17.50 1.67
C HIS A 60 -0.57 18.89 1.01
N SER A 61 0.36 19.11 0.09
CA SER A 61 0.54 20.39 -0.61
C SER A 61 -0.45 20.62 -1.77
N GLY A 62 -1.24 19.62 -2.14
CA GLY A 62 -2.17 19.67 -3.26
C GLY A 62 -1.56 19.43 -4.64
N LYS A 63 -0.29 19.02 -4.72
CA LYS A 63 0.33 18.58 -5.99
C LYS A 63 -0.33 17.32 -6.53
N ALA A 64 -0.84 16.47 -5.64
CA ALA A 64 -1.65 15.32 -5.98
C ALA A 64 -2.95 15.36 -5.20
N GLU A 65 -4.05 14.95 -5.81
CA GLU A 65 -5.33 14.76 -5.11
C GLU A 65 -5.32 13.50 -4.27
N TYR A 66 -4.68 12.46 -4.77
CA TYR A 66 -4.58 11.15 -4.12
C TYR A 66 -3.14 10.66 -4.14
N GLY A 67 -2.82 9.83 -3.16
CA GLY A 67 -1.56 9.08 -3.10
C GLY A 67 -1.80 7.60 -2.87
N VAL A 68 -0.88 6.79 -3.34
CA VAL A 68 -0.91 5.33 -3.19
C VAL A 68 0.33 4.90 -2.42
N LEU A 69 0.15 4.36 -1.22
CA LEU A 69 1.23 3.97 -0.33
C LEU A 69 1.05 2.54 0.18
N PRO A 70 2.12 1.73 0.22
CA PRO A 70 2.04 0.40 0.80
C PRO A 70 1.89 0.49 2.31
N ILE A 71 1.01 -0.31 2.89
CA ILE A 71 0.81 -0.35 4.35
C ILE A 71 1.24 -1.69 4.96
N GLU A 72 1.11 -2.76 4.20
CA GLU A 72 1.38 -4.11 4.67
C GLU A 72 1.73 -5.04 3.51
N ASN A 73 2.66 -5.95 3.77
CA ASN A 73 2.94 -7.08 2.89
C ASN A 73 2.72 -8.38 3.66
N SER A 74 2.08 -9.37 3.03
CA SER A 74 1.74 -10.63 3.69
C SER A 74 2.94 -11.45 4.14
N SER A 75 4.13 -11.22 3.54
CA SER A 75 5.37 -11.93 3.88
C SER A 75 6.25 -11.15 4.86
N THR A 76 6.36 -9.84 4.70
CA THR A 76 7.30 -8.99 5.48
C THR A 76 6.62 -8.16 6.57
N GLY A 77 5.28 -8.14 6.60
CA GLY A 77 4.51 -7.44 7.62
C GLY A 77 4.28 -5.96 7.32
N SER A 78 4.18 -5.17 8.37
CA SER A 78 3.82 -3.76 8.29
C SER A 78 4.91 -2.88 7.69
N VAL A 79 4.51 -1.89 6.91
CA VAL A 79 5.40 -0.84 6.41
C VAL A 79 5.42 0.29 7.45
N ASN A 80 6.32 0.18 8.40
CA ASN A 80 6.36 1.05 9.59
C ASN A 80 6.48 2.54 9.26
N ASP A 81 7.29 2.88 8.26
CA ASP A 81 7.48 4.27 7.85
C ASP A 81 6.18 4.93 7.39
N VAL A 82 5.31 4.19 6.75
CA VAL A 82 4.01 4.71 6.29
C VAL A 82 3.08 4.96 7.47
N TYR A 83 3.09 4.11 8.50
CA TYR A 83 2.35 4.37 9.73
C TYR A 83 2.82 5.65 10.41
N ASP A 84 4.13 5.84 10.53
CA ASP A 84 4.70 7.03 11.13
C ASP A 84 4.31 8.30 10.36
N LEU A 85 4.30 8.23 9.04
CA LEU A 85 3.87 9.33 8.17
C LEU A 85 2.38 9.62 8.26
N LEU A 86 1.53 8.60 8.38
CA LEU A 86 0.09 8.78 8.59
C LEU A 86 -0.21 9.56 9.89
N SER A 87 0.59 9.36 10.92
CA SER A 87 0.45 10.11 12.17
C SER A 87 1.02 11.53 12.09
N ALA A 88 2.02 11.75 11.24
CA ALA A 88 2.73 13.04 11.13
C ALA A 88 2.03 14.05 10.21
N TYR A 89 1.32 13.58 9.19
CA TYR A 89 0.64 14.40 8.21
C TYR A 89 -0.87 14.42 8.44
N ASP A 90 -1.52 15.51 8.05
CA ASP A 90 -2.97 15.65 8.08
C ASP A 90 -3.60 15.17 6.76
N ASN A 91 -3.22 13.99 6.35
CA ASN A 91 -3.81 13.27 5.24
C ASN A 91 -4.69 12.12 5.77
N HIS A 92 -5.68 11.69 4.98
CA HIS A 92 -6.67 10.70 5.39
C HIS A 92 -6.72 9.53 4.42
N ILE A 93 -7.02 8.35 4.95
CA ILE A 93 -7.21 7.15 4.14
C ILE A 93 -8.62 7.17 3.57
N VAL A 94 -8.73 7.15 2.26
CA VAL A 94 -10.02 7.19 1.54
C VAL A 94 -10.31 5.89 0.78
N GLY A 95 -9.36 4.99 0.73
CA GLY A 95 -9.52 3.70 0.07
C GLY A 95 -8.37 2.75 0.36
N GLU A 96 -8.54 1.53 -0.10
CA GLU A 96 -7.60 0.44 0.07
C GLU A 96 -7.63 -0.44 -1.18
N THR A 97 -6.49 -0.95 -1.56
CA THR A 97 -6.38 -1.96 -2.63
C THR A 97 -5.31 -2.99 -2.27
N MET A 98 -5.39 -4.14 -2.89
CA MET A 98 -4.44 -5.23 -2.65
C MET A 98 -3.94 -5.76 -3.98
N ILE A 99 -2.62 -5.90 -4.08
CA ILE A 99 -1.94 -6.38 -5.29
C ILE A 99 -1.21 -7.68 -4.95
N LYS A 100 -1.42 -8.68 -5.79
CA LYS A 100 -0.61 -9.89 -5.73
C LYS A 100 0.78 -9.59 -6.29
N ILE A 101 1.80 -9.90 -5.52
CA ILE A 101 3.20 -9.77 -5.96
C ILE A 101 3.55 -11.01 -6.77
N GLU A 102 3.49 -10.86 -8.07
CA GLU A 102 3.73 -11.93 -9.02
C GLU A 102 4.81 -11.53 -10.00
N HIS A 103 5.95 -12.21 -9.92
CA HIS A 103 7.07 -11.96 -10.82
C HIS A 103 6.91 -12.75 -12.10
N ALA A 104 7.31 -12.13 -13.20
CA ALA A 104 7.34 -12.73 -14.52
C ALA A 104 8.74 -12.62 -15.12
N LEU A 105 9.06 -13.52 -16.05
CA LEU A 105 10.26 -13.42 -16.85
C LEU A 105 9.95 -12.61 -18.10
N LEU A 106 10.65 -11.49 -18.26
CA LEU A 106 10.43 -10.54 -19.35
C LEU A 106 11.63 -10.52 -20.28
N GLY A 107 11.38 -10.60 -21.58
CA GLY A 107 12.41 -10.51 -22.60
C GLY A 107 12.01 -9.55 -23.72
N LEU A 108 12.93 -9.31 -24.64
CA LEU A 108 12.65 -8.55 -25.84
C LEU A 108 11.59 -9.26 -26.71
N PRO A 109 10.77 -8.52 -27.47
CA PRO A 109 9.90 -9.13 -28.45
C PRO A 109 10.66 -10.07 -29.39
N GLY A 110 10.16 -11.30 -29.55
CA GLY A 110 10.83 -12.33 -30.33
C GLY A 110 11.85 -13.17 -29.59
N SER A 111 12.23 -12.81 -28.37
CA SER A 111 13.08 -13.63 -27.52
C SER A 111 12.30 -14.87 -27.02
N ARG A 112 13.01 -15.96 -26.85
CA ARG A 112 12.46 -17.21 -26.33
C ARG A 112 13.18 -17.62 -25.06
N LEU A 113 12.54 -18.44 -24.24
CA LEU A 113 13.12 -18.93 -22.99
C LEU A 113 14.49 -19.61 -23.22
N GLU A 114 14.61 -20.34 -24.30
CA GLU A 114 15.85 -21.06 -24.68
C GLU A 114 17.01 -20.13 -25.05
N ASP A 115 16.72 -18.90 -25.42
CA ASP A 115 17.73 -17.93 -25.83
C ASP A 115 18.41 -17.25 -24.63
N ILE A 116 17.81 -17.35 -23.42
CA ILE A 116 18.23 -16.58 -22.26
C ILE A 116 19.49 -17.18 -21.62
N HIS A 117 20.46 -16.30 -21.33
CA HIS A 117 21.70 -16.59 -20.63
C HIS A 117 21.93 -15.73 -19.39
N THR A 118 21.32 -14.54 -19.34
CA THR A 118 21.48 -13.59 -18.25
C THR A 118 20.13 -13.09 -17.78
N VAL A 119 19.92 -13.07 -16.46
CA VAL A 119 18.70 -12.56 -15.84
C VAL A 119 19.03 -11.46 -14.84
N TYR A 120 18.29 -10.36 -14.94
CA TYR A 120 18.41 -9.19 -14.05
C TYR A 120 17.19 -9.10 -13.15
N SER A 121 17.39 -8.78 -11.88
CA SER A 121 16.33 -8.43 -10.94
C SER A 121 16.88 -7.78 -9.68
N HIS A 122 15.99 -7.29 -8.82
CA HIS A 122 16.33 -6.94 -7.46
C HIS A 122 16.70 -8.22 -6.67
N PRO A 123 17.63 -8.16 -5.71
CA PRO A 123 18.01 -9.34 -4.91
C PRO A 123 16.81 -10.08 -4.31
N GLN A 124 15.81 -9.34 -3.84
CA GLN A 124 14.59 -9.93 -3.29
C GLN A 124 13.76 -10.67 -4.36
N GLY A 125 13.69 -10.13 -5.58
CA GLY A 125 13.04 -10.79 -6.71
C GLY A 125 13.74 -12.10 -7.09
N LEU A 126 15.07 -12.11 -7.12
CA LEU A 126 15.85 -13.33 -7.36
C LEU A 126 15.61 -14.39 -6.26
N MET A 127 15.59 -13.97 -5.01
CA MET A 127 15.34 -14.86 -3.87
C MET A 127 13.93 -15.44 -3.90
N GLN A 128 12.93 -14.66 -4.25
CA GLN A 128 11.53 -15.08 -4.32
C GLN A 128 11.24 -16.02 -5.50
N CYS A 129 12.15 -16.12 -6.46
CA CYS A 129 12.04 -16.96 -7.65
C CYS A 129 13.12 -18.08 -7.67
N SER A 130 13.64 -18.45 -6.52
CA SER A 130 14.78 -19.38 -6.41
C SER A 130 14.51 -20.73 -7.04
N ARG A 131 13.33 -21.31 -6.89
CA ARG A 131 12.98 -22.61 -7.49
C ARG A 131 13.01 -22.56 -9.01
N PHE A 132 12.47 -21.52 -9.59
CA PHE A 132 12.53 -21.32 -11.04
C PHE A 132 13.98 -21.17 -11.51
N LEU A 133 14.77 -20.36 -10.82
CA LEU A 133 16.17 -20.13 -11.17
C LEU A 133 17.05 -21.37 -10.95
N ASP A 134 16.73 -22.20 -9.98
CA ASP A 134 17.43 -23.49 -9.78
C ASP A 134 17.26 -24.44 -10.96
N GLY A 135 16.20 -24.30 -11.72
CA GLY A 135 16.00 -25.01 -12.99
C GLY A 135 16.81 -24.46 -14.16
N HIS A 136 17.48 -23.33 -13.97
CA HIS A 136 18.26 -22.62 -14.99
C HIS A 136 19.62 -22.19 -14.44
N ARG A 137 20.37 -23.12 -13.89
CA ARG A 137 21.67 -22.85 -13.23
C ARG A 137 22.74 -22.33 -14.18
N GLU A 138 22.58 -22.54 -15.48
CA GLU A 138 23.44 -22.01 -16.52
C GLU A 138 23.28 -20.49 -16.72
N TRP A 139 22.19 -19.90 -16.23
CA TRP A 139 21.98 -18.46 -16.35
C TRP A 139 22.84 -17.68 -15.36
N GLN A 140 23.38 -16.58 -15.83
CA GLN A 140 24.02 -15.60 -14.97
C GLN A 140 22.94 -14.72 -14.31
N GLN A 141 22.95 -14.65 -13.00
CA GLN A 141 22.05 -13.80 -12.23
C GLN A 141 22.76 -12.51 -11.86
N VAL A 142 22.16 -11.37 -12.20
CA VAL A 142 22.72 -10.05 -11.93
C VAL A 142 21.71 -9.23 -11.12
N SER A 143 22.13 -8.78 -9.94
CA SER A 143 21.31 -7.94 -9.06
C SER A 143 21.37 -6.49 -9.50
N LEU A 144 20.20 -5.85 -9.61
CA LEU A 144 20.07 -4.42 -9.84
C LEU A 144 19.24 -3.80 -8.70
N GLN A 145 19.20 -2.47 -8.63
CA GLN A 145 18.58 -1.74 -7.52
C GLN A 145 17.07 -1.93 -7.40
N ASN A 146 16.39 -2.25 -8.49
CA ASN A 146 14.96 -2.57 -8.49
C ASN A 146 14.58 -3.37 -9.74
N THR A 147 13.38 -3.96 -9.70
CA THR A 147 12.89 -4.83 -10.79
C THR A 147 12.59 -4.04 -12.07
N ALA A 148 12.11 -2.81 -11.95
CA ALA A 148 11.83 -1.97 -13.12
C ALA A 148 13.11 -1.51 -13.82
N ALA A 149 14.18 -1.22 -13.07
CA ALA A 149 15.51 -0.96 -13.65
C ALA A 149 16.04 -2.18 -14.41
N SER A 150 15.69 -3.38 -13.93
CA SER A 150 16.05 -4.64 -14.61
C SER A 150 15.36 -4.77 -15.96
N ALA A 151 14.06 -4.44 -16.03
CA ALA A 151 13.32 -4.41 -17.29
C ALA A 151 13.89 -3.37 -18.26
N LYS A 152 14.21 -2.19 -17.75
CA LYS A 152 14.84 -1.13 -18.56
C LYS A 152 16.20 -1.55 -19.12
N ARG A 153 17.00 -2.26 -18.33
CA ARG A 153 18.31 -2.79 -18.76
C ARG A 153 18.18 -3.73 -19.95
N VAL A 154 17.23 -4.63 -19.93
CA VAL A 154 16.96 -5.55 -21.04
C VAL A 154 16.57 -4.78 -22.30
N LEU A 155 15.72 -3.78 -22.16
CA LEU A 155 15.29 -2.95 -23.29
C LEU A 155 16.47 -2.17 -23.88
N ASP A 156 17.25 -1.52 -23.03
CA ASP A 156 18.35 -0.64 -23.47
C ASP A 156 19.49 -1.43 -24.12
N ASP A 157 19.82 -2.60 -23.59
CA ASP A 157 20.89 -3.44 -24.15
C ASP A 157 20.52 -4.08 -25.49
N GLY A 158 19.24 -4.31 -25.74
CA GLY A 158 18.77 -4.89 -26.99
C GLY A 158 19.29 -6.31 -27.29
N ASP A 159 19.70 -7.05 -26.27
CA ASP A 159 20.25 -8.38 -26.37
C ASP A 159 19.16 -9.44 -26.10
N MET A 160 18.87 -10.26 -27.12
CA MET A 160 17.84 -11.32 -27.04
C MET A 160 18.18 -12.41 -26.01
N ALA A 161 19.41 -12.49 -25.53
CA ALA A 161 19.85 -13.45 -24.52
C ALA A 161 19.64 -12.94 -23.08
N GLN A 162 19.11 -11.77 -22.90
CA GLN A 162 18.84 -11.16 -21.60
C GLN A 162 17.36 -11.20 -21.27
N ALA A 163 17.06 -11.42 -19.99
CA ALA A 163 15.73 -11.30 -19.44
C ALA A 163 15.76 -10.57 -18.09
N ALA A 164 14.60 -10.06 -17.69
CA ALA A 164 14.40 -9.47 -16.37
C ALA A 164 13.32 -10.25 -15.63
N ILE A 165 13.47 -10.36 -14.31
CA ILE A 165 12.39 -10.79 -13.42
C ILE A 165 11.78 -9.52 -12.85
N ALA A 166 10.55 -9.23 -13.24
CA ALA A 166 9.82 -8.03 -12.87
C ALA A 166 8.30 -8.26 -12.99
N SER A 167 7.53 -7.21 -12.72
CA SER A 167 6.07 -7.26 -12.83
C SER A 167 5.59 -7.22 -14.28
N LYS A 168 4.36 -7.67 -14.52
CA LYS A 168 3.69 -7.47 -15.82
C LYS A 168 3.49 -5.99 -16.14
N GLN A 169 3.38 -5.13 -15.13
CA GLN A 169 3.31 -3.69 -15.31
C GLN A 169 4.58 -3.17 -15.99
N ALA A 170 5.75 -3.66 -15.56
CA ALA A 170 7.02 -3.32 -16.19
C ALA A 170 7.07 -3.80 -17.65
N ALA A 171 6.52 -4.97 -17.95
CA ALA A 171 6.42 -5.44 -19.34
C ALA A 171 5.62 -4.47 -20.21
N ARG A 172 4.49 -4.01 -19.73
CA ARG A 172 3.66 -3.02 -20.45
C ARG A 172 4.38 -1.69 -20.64
N ASN A 173 5.02 -1.19 -19.59
CA ASN A 173 5.70 0.10 -19.63
C ASN A 173 6.90 0.12 -20.59
N PHE A 174 7.63 -0.97 -20.67
CA PHE A 174 8.87 -1.06 -21.48
C PHE A 174 8.69 -1.82 -22.79
N GLY A 175 7.48 -2.25 -23.12
CA GLY A 175 7.22 -2.99 -24.36
C GLY A 175 7.91 -4.34 -24.42
N LEU A 176 8.13 -4.99 -23.27
CA LEU A 176 8.73 -6.32 -23.19
C LEU A 176 7.68 -7.42 -23.30
N THR A 177 8.13 -8.59 -23.71
CA THR A 177 7.30 -9.77 -23.81
C THR A 177 7.41 -10.62 -22.55
N VAL A 178 6.30 -11.12 -22.04
CA VAL A 178 6.28 -12.08 -20.94
C VAL A 178 6.64 -13.46 -21.47
N LEU A 179 7.81 -13.97 -21.09
CA LEU A 179 8.29 -15.29 -21.50
C LEU A 179 7.74 -16.39 -20.59
N LYS A 180 7.58 -16.09 -19.32
CA LYS A 180 6.98 -17.00 -18.33
C LYS A 180 6.37 -16.19 -17.19
N GLU A 181 5.21 -16.63 -16.72
CA GLU A 181 4.50 -16.04 -15.60
C GLU A 181 4.68 -16.87 -14.33
N ARG A 182 4.34 -16.25 -13.19
CA ARG A 182 4.24 -16.94 -11.89
C ARG A 182 5.53 -17.63 -11.47
N LEU A 183 6.60 -16.87 -11.45
CA LEU A 183 7.92 -17.37 -11.08
C LEU A 183 8.12 -17.53 -9.58
N ASN A 184 7.25 -16.91 -8.76
CA ASN A 184 7.39 -16.90 -7.31
C ASN A 184 7.36 -18.32 -6.74
N ASP A 185 8.24 -18.60 -5.79
CA ASP A 185 8.25 -19.86 -5.04
C ASP A 185 6.96 -20.06 -4.24
N LEU A 186 6.41 -18.95 -3.71
CA LEU A 186 5.16 -18.92 -2.96
C LEU A 186 4.12 -18.07 -3.70
N ASP A 187 2.92 -18.59 -3.83
CA ASP A 187 1.83 -17.97 -4.60
C ASP A 187 0.90 -17.09 -3.73
N ASN A 188 1.31 -16.75 -2.52
CA ASN A 188 0.50 -16.03 -1.54
C ASN A 188 1.13 -14.71 -1.06
N ASN A 189 1.94 -14.08 -1.89
CA ASN A 189 2.54 -12.79 -1.57
C ASN A 189 1.66 -11.64 -2.08
N PHE A 190 1.09 -10.88 -1.14
CA PHE A 190 0.23 -9.73 -1.44
C PHE A 190 0.76 -8.49 -0.73
N THR A 191 0.63 -7.36 -1.38
CA THR A 191 0.84 -6.05 -0.75
C THR A 191 -0.47 -5.28 -0.72
N ARG A 192 -0.82 -4.79 0.46
CA ARG A 192 -1.95 -3.91 0.70
C ARG A 192 -1.48 -2.47 0.60
N PHE A 193 -2.20 -1.67 -0.19
CA PHE A 193 -1.96 -0.25 -0.36
C PHE A 193 -3.12 0.55 0.18
N VAL A 194 -2.82 1.68 0.80
CA VAL A 194 -3.82 2.68 1.18
C VAL A 194 -3.84 3.81 0.17
N ILE A 195 -5.03 4.31 -0.09
CA ILE A 195 -5.24 5.50 -0.91
C ILE A 195 -5.44 6.66 0.05
N ILE A 196 -4.61 7.67 -0.07
CA ILE A 196 -4.66 8.85 0.80
C ILE A 196 -5.13 10.09 0.04
N SER A 197 -5.77 10.99 0.77
CA SER A 197 -6.22 12.30 0.31
C SER A 197 -6.08 13.32 1.43
N HIS A 198 -5.94 14.59 1.07
CA HIS A 198 -5.98 15.66 2.06
C HIS A 198 -7.41 15.93 2.56
N LYS A 199 -8.41 15.50 1.82
CA LYS A 199 -9.82 15.67 2.17
C LYS A 199 -10.29 14.68 3.24
N LYS A 200 -11.16 15.13 4.14
CA LYS A 200 -11.85 14.30 5.13
C LYS A 200 -13.17 13.80 4.54
N ILE A 201 -13.08 12.79 3.71
CA ILE A 201 -14.26 12.21 3.03
C ILE A 201 -14.36 10.71 3.27
N PHE A 202 -15.59 10.19 3.23
CA PHE A 202 -15.85 8.76 3.19
C PHE A 202 -17.10 8.45 2.37
N GLN A 203 -17.15 7.27 1.77
CA GLN A 203 -18.28 6.80 0.98
C GLN A 203 -19.35 6.18 1.87
N GLU A 204 -20.62 6.20 1.43
CA GLU A 204 -21.72 5.57 2.18
C GLU A 204 -21.48 4.10 2.47
N ASN A 205 -20.84 3.38 1.55
CA ASN A 205 -20.55 1.95 1.68
C ASN A 205 -19.22 1.66 2.41
N ALA A 206 -18.58 2.67 3.00
CA ALA A 206 -17.38 2.46 3.79
C ALA A 206 -17.66 1.50 4.95
N ASP A 207 -16.77 0.54 5.15
CA ASP A 207 -16.94 -0.54 6.12
C ASP A 207 -15.72 -0.78 7.01
N LYS A 208 -14.67 0.03 6.84
CA LYS A 208 -13.43 -0.05 7.60
C LYS A 208 -13.02 1.33 8.09
N ILE A 209 -12.64 1.40 9.35
CA ILE A 209 -12.17 2.63 10.00
C ILE A 209 -10.77 2.38 10.53
N SER A 210 -9.88 3.34 10.30
CA SER A 210 -8.55 3.35 10.89
C SER A 210 -8.42 4.54 11.83
N VAL A 211 -7.93 4.28 13.02
CA VAL A 211 -7.69 5.31 14.06
C VAL A 211 -6.28 5.17 14.62
N CYS A 212 -5.76 6.24 15.18
CA CYS A 212 -4.54 6.19 15.99
C CYS A 212 -4.69 6.98 17.28
N PHE A 213 -3.96 6.57 18.30
CA PHE A 213 -3.98 7.20 19.61
C PHE A 213 -2.76 6.83 20.42
N GLU A 214 -2.42 7.65 21.39
CA GLU A 214 -1.40 7.39 22.41
C GLU A 214 -2.07 6.97 23.71
N VAL A 215 -1.53 5.94 24.35
CA VAL A 215 -2.06 5.39 25.58
C VAL A 215 -1.13 5.78 26.74
N PRO A 216 -1.67 6.30 27.86
CA PRO A 216 -0.86 6.51 29.07
C PRO A 216 -0.16 5.21 29.49
N HIS A 217 1.10 5.32 29.92
CA HIS A 217 1.90 4.18 30.36
C HIS A 217 1.47 3.72 31.76
N GLU A 218 0.27 3.16 31.86
CA GLU A 218 -0.33 2.64 33.08
C GLU A 218 -0.84 1.23 32.85
N SER A 219 -0.82 0.42 33.91
CA SER A 219 -1.29 -0.97 33.86
C SER A 219 -2.76 -1.06 33.47
N GLY A 220 -3.07 -1.88 32.47
CA GLY A 220 -4.45 -2.14 32.04
C GLY A 220 -5.05 -1.08 31.11
N THR A 221 -4.34 0.00 30.78
CA THR A 221 -4.89 1.10 29.99
C THR A 221 -5.26 0.64 28.59
N LEU A 222 -4.39 -0.09 27.90
CA LEU A 222 -4.68 -0.59 26.54
C LEU A 222 -5.89 -1.54 26.54
N TYR A 223 -5.99 -2.41 27.54
CA TYR A 223 -7.14 -3.31 27.71
C TYR A 223 -8.44 -2.53 27.81
N ASN A 224 -8.47 -1.48 28.64
CA ASN A 224 -9.67 -0.65 28.81
C ASN A 224 -10.04 0.08 27.51
N ILE A 225 -9.06 0.59 26.77
CA ILE A 225 -9.29 1.26 25.48
C ILE A 225 -9.88 0.29 24.47
N LEU A 226 -9.31 -0.91 24.34
CA LEU A 226 -9.82 -1.94 23.43
C LEU A 226 -11.22 -2.41 23.82
N GLY A 227 -11.60 -2.30 25.10
CA GLY A 227 -12.95 -2.58 25.58
C GLY A 227 -14.04 -1.77 24.87
N HIS A 228 -13.74 -0.54 24.45
CA HIS A 228 -14.73 0.28 23.73
C HIS A 228 -15.18 -0.36 22.42
N PHE A 229 -14.28 -1.07 21.72
CA PHE A 229 -14.66 -1.83 20.52
C PHE A 229 -15.54 -3.02 20.88
N ILE A 230 -15.17 -3.80 21.89
CA ILE A 230 -15.87 -5.00 22.31
C ILE A 230 -17.27 -4.66 22.81
N PHE A 231 -17.40 -3.68 23.70
CA PHE A 231 -18.69 -3.29 24.29
C PHE A 231 -19.66 -2.67 23.29
N ASN A 232 -19.15 -2.13 22.19
CA ASN A 232 -19.96 -1.60 21.10
C ASN A 232 -20.16 -2.59 19.96
N GLY A 233 -19.72 -3.84 20.11
CA GLY A 233 -19.91 -4.90 19.12
C GLY A 233 -19.10 -4.70 17.84
N LEU A 234 -17.98 -3.98 17.91
CA LEU A 234 -17.13 -3.67 16.76
C LEU A 234 -15.99 -4.69 16.64
N SER A 235 -15.74 -5.14 15.41
CA SER A 235 -14.70 -6.13 15.12
C SER A 235 -13.41 -5.43 14.72
N MET A 236 -12.37 -5.57 15.56
CA MET A 236 -11.03 -5.13 15.21
C MET A 236 -10.39 -6.09 14.21
N THR A 237 -9.76 -5.55 13.18
CA THR A 237 -9.10 -6.35 12.14
C THR A 237 -7.58 -6.24 12.19
N ARG A 238 -7.06 -5.18 12.82
CA ARG A 238 -5.63 -4.94 12.92
C ARG A 238 -5.30 -4.05 14.10
N ILE A 239 -4.16 -4.32 14.72
CA ILE A 239 -3.54 -3.45 15.71
C ILE A 239 -2.03 -3.40 15.46
N GLU A 240 -1.48 -2.19 15.41
CA GLU A 240 -0.04 -1.94 15.29
C GLU A 240 0.40 -0.95 16.35
N SER A 241 1.62 -1.10 16.83
CA SER A 241 2.23 -0.15 17.75
C SER A 241 3.50 0.43 17.14
N ARG A 242 3.68 1.73 17.31
CA ARG A 242 4.90 2.42 16.90
C ARG A 242 5.46 3.25 18.04
N PRO A 243 6.79 3.20 18.27
CA PRO A 243 7.43 4.07 19.24
C PRO A 243 7.17 5.54 18.91
N ILE A 244 6.92 6.35 19.93
CA ILE A 244 6.79 7.80 19.77
C ILE A 244 8.18 8.40 19.86
N GLN A 245 8.59 9.09 18.81
CA GLN A 245 9.89 9.73 18.77
C GLN A 245 10.04 10.77 19.89
N GLY A 246 11.13 10.70 20.62
CA GLY A 246 11.41 11.60 21.74
C GLY A 246 10.71 11.26 23.06
N LYS A 247 9.91 10.20 23.10
CA LYS A 247 9.23 9.69 24.31
C LYS A 247 9.58 8.24 24.54
N PRO A 248 10.70 7.92 25.23
CA PRO A 248 11.12 6.55 25.46
C PRO A 248 10.01 5.70 26.12
N TRP A 249 9.82 4.48 25.59
CA TRP A 249 8.85 3.51 26.10
C TRP A 249 7.38 3.93 25.96
N GLN A 250 7.07 4.97 25.19
CA GLN A 250 5.71 5.37 24.85
C GLN A 250 5.42 5.01 23.41
N TYR A 251 4.17 4.60 23.16
CA TYR A 251 3.76 4.03 21.89
C TYR A 251 2.49 4.70 21.37
N ARG A 252 2.43 4.87 20.06
CA ARG A 252 1.20 5.19 19.33
C ARG A 252 0.63 3.91 18.77
N PHE A 253 -0.66 3.69 19.01
CA PHE A 253 -1.38 2.55 18.49
C PHE A 253 -2.19 2.95 17.27
N PHE A 254 -2.20 2.06 16.28
CA PHE A 254 -3.02 2.15 15.09
C PHE A 254 -3.97 0.96 15.09
N VAL A 255 -5.25 1.23 15.02
CA VAL A 255 -6.29 0.19 15.06
C VAL A 255 -7.20 0.33 13.86
N ASP A 256 -7.38 -0.78 13.15
CA ASP A 256 -8.39 -0.90 12.10
C ASP A 256 -9.54 -1.73 12.65
N PHE A 257 -10.76 -1.30 12.38
CA PHE A 257 -11.97 -2.03 12.76
C PHE A 257 -13.08 -1.84 11.73
N ASN A 258 -14.02 -2.78 11.72
CA ASN A 258 -15.16 -2.71 10.82
C ASN A 258 -16.21 -1.73 11.35
N GLY A 259 -16.68 -0.87 10.47
CA GLY A 259 -17.71 0.10 10.81
C GLY A 259 -17.83 1.24 9.82
N ASN A 260 -18.84 2.06 10.06
CA ASN A 260 -19.10 3.29 9.31
C ASN A 260 -19.33 4.42 10.31
N LEU A 261 -18.75 5.59 10.05
CA LEU A 261 -18.86 6.77 10.93
C LEU A 261 -20.30 7.25 11.15
N ARG A 262 -21.25 6.79 10.34
CA ARG A 262 -22.67 7.09 10.49
C ARG A 262 -23.36 6.22 11.57
N GLU A 263 -22.73 5.12 11.97
CA GLU A 263 -23.28 4.20 12.96
C GLU A 263 -23.11 4.73 14.38
N GLN A 264 -24.17 4.63 15.19
CA GLN A 264 -24.15 5.10 16.58
C GLN A 264 -23.13 4.33 17.44
N ALA A 265 -23.03 3.03 17.26
CA ALA A 265 -22.07 2.19 17.98
C ALA A 265 -20.62 2.64 17.72
N VAL A 266 -20.29 2.97 16.48
CA VAL A 266 -18.98 3.50 16.09
C VAL A 266 -18.71 4.83 16.77
N ARG A 267 -19.65 5.76 16.72
CA ARG A 267 -19.51 7.08 17.37
C ARG A 267 -19.33 6.96 18.89
N ASN A 268 -20.07 6.07 19.52
CA ASN A 268 -19.94 5.80 20.95
C ASN A 268 -18.53 5.30 21.30
N ALA A 269 -18.02 4.32 20.55
CA ALA A 269 -16.69 3.76 20.76
C ALA A 269 -15.59 4.84 20.56
N LEU A 270 -15.67 5.60 19.49
CA LEU A 270 -14.67 6.65 19.19
C LEU A 270 -14.69 7.76 20.24
N HIS A 271 -15.86 8.15 20.73
CA HIS A 271 -15.97 9.13 21.81
C HIS A 271 -15.32 8.64 23.10
N GLY A 272 -15.56 7.38 23.48
CA GLY A 272 -14.94 6.77 24.64
C GLY A 272 -13.43 6.68 24.54
N ILE A 273 -12.91 6.27 23.39
CA ILE A 273 -11.47 6.19 23.14
C ILE A 273 -10.83 7.59 23.20
N GLN A 274 -11.42 8.56 22.56
CA GLN A 274 -10.92 9.95 22.53
C GLN A 274 -10.82 10.53 23.95
N SER A 275 -11.80 10.25 24.82
CA SER A 275 -11.81 10.77 26.19
C SER A 275 -10.75 10.16 27.10
N GLU A 276 -10.21 8.98 26.76
CA GLU A 276 -9.26 8.23 27.57
C GLU A 276 -7.85 8.19 26.98
N THR A 277 -7.62 8.79 25.83
CA THR A 277 -6.33 8.75 25.14
C THR A 277 -5.83 10.15 24.80
N GLU A 278 -4.57 10.23 24.41
CA GLU A 278 -3.97 11.43 23.84
C GLU A 278 -3.72 11.24 22.35
N GLY A 279 -3.65 12.34 21.60
CA GLY A 279 -3.33 12.31 20.17
C GLY A 279 -4.29 11.48 19.34
N PHE A 280 -5.54 11.34 19.82
CA PHE A 280 -6.56 10.60 19.08
C PHE A 280 -6.83 11.23 17.73
N ARG A 281 -6.87 10.38 16.70
CA ARG A 281 -7.17 10.82 15.35
C ARG A 281 -7.85 9.70 14.55
N ILE A 282 -8.91 10.07 13.83
CA ILE A 282 -9.51 9.21 12.81
C ILE A 282 -8.68 9.38 11.54
N LEU A 283 -8.01 8.31 11.12
CA LEU A 283 -7.20 8.32 9.90
C LEU A 283 -8.04 8.20 8.64
N GLY A 284 -9.20 7.54 8.74
CA GLY A 284 -10.11 7.43 7.63
C GLY A 284 -11.22 6.41 7.86
N ASN A 285 -12.24 6.51 7.02
CA ASN A 285 -13.31 5.51 6.88
C ASN A 285 -13.46 5.21 5.39
N TYR A 286 -13.31 3.96 5.00
CA TYR A 286 -13.20 3.58 3.59
C TYR A 286 -13.70 2.16 3.36
N LYS A 287 -13.86 1.82 2.08
CA LYS A 287 -14.17 0.45 1.71
C LYS A 287 -12.90 -0.40 1.79
N GLY A 288 -12.89 -1.35 2.71
CA GLY A 288 -11.80 -2.30 2.86
C GLY A 288 -11.80 -3.35 1.76
N VAL A 289 -10.64 -3.94 1.51
CA VAL A 289 -10.47 -5.07 0.61
C VAL A 289 -10.48 -6.36 1.44
N GLU A 290 -11.35 -7.30 1.07
CA GLU A 290 -11.34 -8.62 1.69
C GLU A 290 -10.08 -9.39 1.28
N PRO A 291 -9.43 -10.11 2.22
CA PRO A 291 -8.32 -10.96 1.86
C PRO A 291 -8.79 -12.02 0.86
N LEU A 292 -8.04 -12.15 -0.22
CA LEU A 292 -8.25 -13.26 -1.16
C LEU A 292 -7.65 -14.53 -0.50
N TYR A 293 -8.50 -15.38 0.05
CA TYR A 293 -8.12 -16.71 0.53
C TYR A 293 -8.17 -17.74 -0.58
#